data_2226f15664a458f7d542122e1514c4a5
#
_entry.id   2226f15664a458f7d542122e1514c4a5
#
_cell.length_a   1.000
_cell.length_b   1.000
_cell.length_c   1.000
_cell.angle_alpha   90.00
_cell.angle_beta   90.00
_cell.angle_gamma   90.00
#
_symmetry.space_group_name_H-M   'P 1'
#
loop_
_entity.id
_entity.type
_entity.pdbx_description
1 polymer ?
#
loop_
_entity_poly.entity_id
_entity_poly.type
_entity_poly.pdbx_seq_one_letter_code
_entity_poly.pdbx_strand_id
1 'polypeptide(L)'
;MTDRWTVELTGPARRALEHVLPEPVAWAAYTFIAERLAVNPQRLGGELSGPFEGLRAAHLGTYRVVYRIDDAAHTVYVLSVRLRGDVYGVR
;
A
#
# COMPACT_ATOMS: atom_id res chain seq x y z
N MET A 1 8.11 7.04 -22.41
CA MET A 1 8.02 5.70 -21.84
C MET A 1 7.86 5.77 -20.33
N THR A 2 6.93 5.03 -19.80
CA THR A 2 6.65 5.07 -18.39
C THR A 2 7.60 4.15 -17.63
N ASP A 3 8.16 4.67 -16.57
CA ASP A 3 9.08 3.93 -15.74
C ASP A 3 8.31 3.40 -14.52
N ARG A 4 7.50 2.38 -14.76
CA ARG A 4 6.66 1.84 -13.71
C ARG A 4 7.45 0.97 -12.77
N TRP A 5 7.05 1.03 -11.51
CA TRP A 5 7.63 0.18 -10.49
C TRP A 5 6.94 -1.17 -10.49
N THR A 6 7.69 -2.20 -10.18
CA THR A 6 7.10 -3.51 -9.92
C THR A 6 6.39 -3.43 -8.57
N VAL A 7 5.21 -4.01 -8.48
CA VAL A 7 4.47 -4.03 -7.21
C VAL A 7 4.29 -5.47 -6.80
N GLU A 8 4.68 -5.75 -5.56
CA GLU A 8 4.51 -7.06 -4.96
C GLU A 8 3.56 -6.92 -3.77
N LEU A 9 2.65 -7.86 -3.65
CA LEU A 9 1.75 -7.90 -2.51
C LEU A 9 2.24 -8.92 -1.51
N THR A 10 2.38 -8.51 -0.25
CA THR A 10 2.68 -9.46 0.79
C THR A 10 1.46 -10.34 1.05
N GLY A 11 1.65 -11.41 1.83
CA GLY A 11 0.53 -12.28 2.18
C GLY A 11 -0.63 -11.54 2.80
N PRO A 12 -0.40 -10.72 3.84
CA PRO A 12 -1.51 -9.97 4.44
C PRO A 12 -2.20 -9.02 3.47
N ALA A 13 -1.44 -8.36 2.59
CA ALA A 13 -2.04 -7.46 1.62
C ALA A 13 -2.89 -8.22 0.62
N ARG A 14 -2.37 -9.35 0.14
CA ARG A 14 -3.14 -10.17 -0.80
C ARG A 14 -4.42 -10.68 -0.15
N ARG A 15 -4.33 -11.13 1.09
CA ARG A 15 -5.50 -11.63 1.80
C ARG A 15 -6.53 -10.53 1.99
N ALA A 16 -6.07 -9.32 2.31
CA ALA A 16 -6.99 -8.21 2.48
C ALA A 16 -7.76 -7.95 1.18
N LEU A 17 -7.05 -7.93 0.07
CA LEU A 17 -7.68 -7.62 -1.21
C LEU A 17 -8.60 -8.73 -1.70
N GLU A 18 -8.26 -9.98 -1.40
CA GLU A 18 -9.00 -11.09 -1.95
C GLU A 18 -10.11 -11.59 -1.03
N HIS A 19 -9.99 -11.39 0.28
CA HIS A 19 -10.90 -12.05 1.20
C HIS A 19 -11.47 -11.17 2.30
N VAL A 20 -10.90 -10.02 2.59
CA VAL A 20 -11.27 -9.24 3.76
C VAL A 20 -12.02 -7.97 3.41
N LEU A 21 -11.52 -7.23 2.42
CA LEU A 21 -12.10 -5.94 2.09
C LEU A 21 -13.41 -6.10 1.33
N PRO A 22 -14.37 -5.20 1.56
CA PRO A 22 -15.55 -5.18 0.72
C PRO A 22 -15.14 -5.05 -0.75
N GLU A 23 -15.92 -5.62 -1.62
CA GLU A 23 -15.57 -5.68 -3.04
C GLU A 23 -15.29 -4.30 -3.64
N PRO A 24 -16.11 -3.27 -3.38
CA PRO A 24 -15.81 -1.96 -3.96
C PRO A 24 -14.48 -1.38 -3.46
N VAL A 25 -14.16 -1.65 -2.19
CA VAL A 25 -12.90 -1.19 -1.63
C VAL A 25 -11.73 -1.94 -2.26
N ALA A 26 -11.87 -3.23 -2.44
CA ALA A 26 -10.81 -4.02 -3.07
C ALA A 26 -10.53 -3.52 -4.49
N TRP A 27 -11.58 -3.24 -5.25
CA TRP A 27 -11.42 -2.70 -6.60
C TRP A 27 -10.73 -1.35 -6.59
N ALA A 28 -11.14 -0.47 -5.68
CA ALA A 28 -10.50 0.84 -5.57
C ALA A 28 -9.03 0.71 -5.19
N ALA A 29 -8.72 -0.23 -4.32
CA ALA A 29 -7.35 -0.45 -3.90
C ALA A 29 -6.49 -0.99 -5.05
N TYR A 30 -7.01 -1.94 -5.80
CA TYR A 30 -6.29 -2.44 -6.97
C TYR A 30 -6.02 -1.32 -7.97
N THR A 31 -7.01 -0.50 -8.24
CA THR A 31 -6.86 0.60 -9.18
C THR A 31 -5.81 1.59 -8.69
N PHE A 32 -5.86 1.92 -7.41
CA PHE A 32 -4.89 2.83 -6.81
C PHE A 32 -3.48 2.27 -6.94
N ILE A 33 -3.31 1.00 -6.62
CA ILE A 33 -1.99 0.38 -6.66
C ILE A 33 -1.47 0.34 -8.09
N ALA A 34 -2.30 -0.08 -9.04
CA ALA A 34 -1.87 -0.26 -10.41
C ALA A 34 -1.63 1.05 -11.13
N GLU A 35 -2.46 2.06 -10.87
CA GLU A 35 -2.44 3.27 -11.67
C GLU A 35 -1.74 4.44 -11.00
N ARG A 36 -1.61 4.40 -9.69
CA ARG A 36 -0.98 5.52 -8.99
C ARG A 36 0.26 5.09 -8.24
N LEU A 37 0.16 4.05 -7.45
CA LEU A 37 1.30 3.64 -6.63
C LEU A 37 2.44 3.13 -7.50
N ALA A 38 2.14 2.35 -8.53
CA ALA A 38 3.16 1.82 -9.41
C ALA A 38 3.84 2.90 -10.24
N VAL A 39 3.22 4.07 -10.35
CA VAL A 39 3.77 5.16 -11.14
C VAL A 39 4.59 6.11 -10.29
N ASN A 40 4.09 6.47 -9.11
CA ASN A 40 4.72 7.48 -8.27
C ASN A 40 4.69 7.12 -6.79
N PRO A 41 5.31 6.01 -6.40
CA PRO A 41 5.20 5.58 -5.00
C PRO A 41 5.80 6.57 -4.03
N GLN A 42 6.78 7.35 -4.47
CA GLN A 42 7.47 8.27 -3.58
C GLN A 42 6.69 9.54 -3.31
N ARG A 43 5.64 9.79 -4.08
CA ARG A 43 4.87 11.03 -3.94
C ARG A 43 3.51 10.85 -3.31
N LEU A 44 3.06 9.61 -3.14
CA LEU A 44 1.68 9.38 -2.75
C LEU A 44 1.48 9.30 -1.26
N GLY A 45 2.45 8.78 -0.54
CA GLY A 45 2.29 8.59 0.88
C GLY A 45 3.37 9.30 1.65
N GLY A 46 3.18 9.37 2.96
CA GLY A 46 4.16 9.92 3.86
C GLY A 46 4.89 8.82 4.59
N GLU A 47 6.12 9.11 4.99
CA GLU A 47 6.89 8.16 5.76
C GLU A 47 6.35 8.06 7.17
N LEU A 48 6.38 6.86 7.70
CA LEU A 48 6.01 6.61 9.08
C LEU A 48 7.25 6.69 9.95
N SER A 49 7.04 6.94 11.23
CA SER A 49 8.17 7.11 12.14
C SER A 49 8.10 6.07 13.24
N GLY A 50 9.11 6.10 14.12
CA GLY A 50 9.18 5.19 15.24
C GLY A 50 9.41 3.77 14.76
N PRO A 51 8.67 2.82 15.33
CA PRO A 51 8.87 1.42 14.96
C PRO A 51 8.48 1.10 13.52
N PHE A 52 7.87 2.04 12.83
CA PHE A 52 7.46 1.83 11.44
C PHE A 52 8.35 2.57 10.47
N GLU A 53 9.52 2.97 10.93
CA GLU A 53 10.46 3.67 10.08
C GLU A 53 10.78 2.81 8.85
N GLY A 54 10.85 3.45 7.69
CA GLY A 54 11.08 2.74 6.44
C GLY A 54 9.81 2.38 5.70
N LEU A 55 8.66 2.54 6.36
CA LEU A 55 7.38 2.28 5.72
C LEU A 55 6.72 3.60 5.36
N ARG A 56 5.80 3.53 4.40
CA ARG A 56 5.03 4.67 3.97
C ARG A 56 3.56 4.31 4.00
N ALA A 57 2.71 5.31 4.15
CA ALA A 57 1.27 5.09 4.17
C ALA A 57 0.60 6.10 3.26
N ALA A 58 -0.27 5.63 2.40
CA ALA A 58 -1.06 6.46 1.51
C ALA A 58 -2.53 6.29 1.86
N HIS A 59 -3.28 7.38 1.77
CA HIS A 59 -4.71 7.35 2.08
C HIS A 59 -5.51 6.96 0.85
N LEU A 60 -6.51 6.13 1.07
CA LEU A 60 -7.46 5.76 0.04
C LEU A 60 -8.84 5.83 0.69
N GLY A 61 -9.44 7.03 0.65
CA GLY A 61 -10.67 7.26 1.38
C GLY A 61 -10.44 7.07 2.87
N THR A 62 -11.24 6.21 3.48
CA THR A 62 -11.07 5.91 4.89
C THR A 62 -10.09 4.77 5.14
N TYR A 63 -9.49 4.27 4.09
CA TYR A 63 -8.51 3.19 4.20
C TYR A 63 -7.11 3.74 4.05
N ARG A 64 -6.14 2.92 4.45
CA ARG A 64 -4.73 3.26 4.38
C ARG A 64 -3.98 2.11 3.75
N VAL A 65 -3.15 2.44 2.76
CA VAL A 65 -2.29 1.47 2.10
C VAL A 65 -0.88 1.69 2.66
N VAL A 66 -0.34 0.66 3.30
CA VAL A 66 1.01 0.73 3.86
C VAL A 66 1.93 -0.03 2.93
N TYR A 67 3.04 0.59 2.57
CA TYR A 67 3.95 0.01 1.61
C TYR A 67 5.38 0.41 1.89
N ARG A 68 6.31 -0.33 1.29
CA ARG A 68 7.74 -0.07 1.40
C ARG A 68 8.32 0.01 -0.01
N ILE A 69 9.25 0.93 -0.20
CA ILE A 69 9.89 1.12 -1.49
C ILE A 69 11.29 0.52 -1.43
N ASP A 70 11.61 -0.31 -2.39
CA ASP A 70 12.95 -0.86 -2.57
C ASP A 70 13.51 -0.23 -3.85
N ASP A 71 14.32 0.80 -3.66
CA ASP A 71 14.85 1.54 -4.82
C ASP A 71 15.77 0.68 -5.66
N ALA A 72 16.59 -0.12 -5.03
CA ALA A 72 17.55 -0.94 -5.78
C ALA A 72 16.85 -1.93 -6.70
N ALA A 73 15.73 -2.47 -6.24
CA ALA A 73 14.97 -3.43 -7.02
C ALA A 73 13.87 -2.77 -7.85
N HIS A 74 13.69 -1.46 -7.72
CA HIS A 74 12.62 -0.72 -8.38
C HIS A 74 11.27 -1.37 -8.10
N THR A 75 11.05 -1.74 -6.85
CA THR A 75 9.88 -2.52 -6.45
C THR A 75 9.22 -1.88 -5.24
N VAL A 76 7.91 -1.94 -5.24
CA VAL A 76 7.09 -1.49 -4.12
C VAL A 76 6.42 -2.71 -3.51
N TYR A 77 6.60 -2.89 -2.21
CA TYR A 77 5.96 -3.97 -1.48
C TYR A 77 4.77 -3.41 -0.73
N VAL A 78 3.57 -3.86 -1.07
CA VAL A 78 2.36 -3.44 -0.36
C VAL A 78 2.18 -4.39 0.80
N LEU A 79 2.19 -3.84 2.01
CA LEU A 79 2.20 -4.64 3.23
C LEU A 79 0.82 -4.83 3.80
N SER A 80 -0.05 -3.82 3.67
CA SER A 80 -1.40 -3.94 4.21
C SER A 80 -2.32 -2.89 3.59
N VAL A 81 -3.61 -3.19 3.62
CA VAL A 81 -4.66 -2.26 3.28
C VAL A 81 -5.67 -2.34 4.40
N ARG A 82 -5.83 -1.28 5.18
CA ARG A 82 -6.64 -1.30 6.38
C ARG A 82 -7.41 -0.01 6.54
N LEU A 83 -8.45 -0.06 7.35
CA LEU A 83 -9.12 1.15 7.79
C LEU A 83 -8.12 2.04 8.51
N ARG A 84 -8.30 3.34 8.35
CA ARG A 84 -7.36 4.30 8.95
C ARG A 84 -7.30 4.20 10.46
N GLY A 85 -8.39 3.78 11.09
CA GLY A 85 -8.41 3.68 12.53
C GLY A 85 -7.64 2.49 13.08
N ASP A 86 -7.32 1.51 12.23
CA ASP A 86 -6.56 0.35 12.68
C ASP A 86 -5.10 0.73 12.81
N VAL A 87 -4.52 0.36 13.93
CA VAL A 87 -3.14 0.72 14.22
C VAL A 87 -2.30 -0.53 14.10
N TYR A 88 -1.74 -0.75 12.99
CA TYR A 88 -0.64 -1.68 12.70
C TYR A 88 -0.49 -2.84 13.68
N GLY A 89 -1.55 -3.58 13.90
CA GLY A 89 -1.48 -4.74 14.75
C GLY A 89 -1.59 -4.47 16.23
N VAL A 90 -1.72 -3.23 16.62
CA VAL A 90 -1.93 -2.86 18.00
C VAL A 90 -3.43 -2.84 18.24
N ARG A 91 -3.92 -3.70 19.04
CA ARG A 91 -5.36 -3.69 19.36
C ARG A 91 -5.65 -4.74 20.30
#